data_4d3e951c460589175674e482ac32915c
#
_entry.id   4d3e951c460589175674e482ac32915c
#
_cell.length_a   1.000
_cell.length_b   1.000
_cell.length_c   1.000
_cell.angle_alpha   90.00
_cell.angle_beta   90.00
_cell.angle_gamma   90.00
#
_symmetry.space_group_name_H-M   'P 1'
#
loop_
_entity.id
_entity.type
_entity.pdbx_description
1 polymer ?
#
loop_
_entity_poly.entity_id
_entity_poly.type
_entity_poly.pdbx_seq_one_letter_code
_entity_poly.pdbx_strand_id
1 'polypeptide(L)'
;EKIADLLFKREFDKKGNPIGMALTNWRVNIGAGSYENREAKEVDNSWNRTECFLSPDGKYDFTKQAGQQWFMKAARERGMNNFLFFTNSAPYFMTRSASTVSADQDCINLQNDKFDDFARFLVKSAQHFREQGFHVNYISPNNEPNGQWHTNSSKKAALPLKLTFTAW
;
A
#
# COMPACT_ATOMS: atom_id res chain seq x y z
N GLU A 1 -13.98 2.69 16.61
CA GLU A 1 -13.44 3.65 17.57
C GLU A 1 -12.52 2.98 18.59
N LYS A 2 -12.95 2.00 19.42
CA LYS A 2 -12.14 1.34 20.46
C LYS A 2 -10.81 0.77 19.94
N ILE A 3 -10.79 0.15 18.75
CA ILE A 3 -9.55 -0.37 18.16
C ILE A 3 -8.59 0.78 17.82
N ALA A 4 -9.09 1.88 17.27
CA ALA A 4 -8.25 3.03 16.97
C ALA A 4 -7.71 3.69 18.27
N ASP A 5 -8.50 3.71 19.34
CA ASP A 5 -8.03 4.17 20.64
C ASP A 5 -6.87 3.32 21.15
N LEU A 6 -7.02 1.99 21.12
CA LEU A 6 -5.97 1.06 21.54
C LEU A 6 -4.70 1.18 20.69
N LEU A 7 -4.84 1.48 19.41
CA LEU A 7 -3.67 1.59 18.50
C LEU A 7 -2.95 2.94 18.67
N PHE A 8 -3.69 4.05 18.77
CA PHE A 8 -3.10 5.38 18.53
C PHE A 8 -3.11 6.31 19.72
N LYS A 9 -4.00 6.13 20.73
CA LYS A 9 -4.02 7.02 21.90
C LYS A 9 -2.75 6.90 22.74
N ARG A 10 -2.25 8.06 23.18
CA ARG A 10 -1.13 8.21 24.11
C ARG A 10 -1.65 8.57 25.50
N GLU A 11 -2.40 7.67 26.08
CA GLU A 11 -3.03 7.87 27.38
C GLU A 11 -2.52 6.83 28.39
N PHE A 12 -2.50 7.24 29.66
CA PHE A 12 -2.11 6.39 30.78
C PHE A 12 -3.26 6.29 31.79
N ASP A 13 -3.39 5.17 32.42
CA ASP A 13 -4.33 4.99 33.53
C ASP A 13 -3.86 5.74 34.79
N LYS A 14 -4.70 5.73 35.85
CA LYS A 14 -4.37 6.39 37.15
C LYS A 14 -3.13 5.79 37.82
N LYS A 15 -2.66 4.62 37.40
CA LYS A 15 -1.47 3.94 37.92
C LYS A 15 -0.25 4.18 37.05
N GLY A 16 -0.38 4.91 35.95
CA GLY A 16 0.69 5.18 34.99
C GLY A 16 0.91 4.10 33.97
N ASN A 17 0.01 3.12 33.80
CA ASN A 17 0.12 2.11 32.77
C ASN A 17 -0.44 2.64 31.44
N PRO A 18 0.18 2.34 30.29
CA PRO A 18 -0.35 2.75 28.99
C PRO A 18 -1.70 2.05 28.73
N ILE A 19 -2.68 2.82 28.24
CA ILE A 19 -4.01 2.31 27.89
C ILE A 19 -4.00 1.64 26.51
N GLY A 20 -3.08 2.04 25.65
CA GLY A 20 -2.97 1.54 24.30
C GLY A 20 -1.52 1.41 23.82
N MET A 21 -1.34 1.07 22.55
CA MET A 21 -0.03 0.84 21.93
C MET A 21 0.71 2.15 21.63
N ALA A 22 -0.01 3.27 21.54
CA ALA A 22 0.54 4.59 21.20
C ALA A 22 1.44 4.58 19.94
N LEU A 23 0.99 3.92 18.88
CA LEU A 23 1.75 3.79 17.65
C LEU A 23 2.13 5.16 17.10
N THR A 24 3.38 5.30 16.68
CA THR A 24 3.96 6.54 16.16
C THR A 24 4.03 6.59 14.65
N ASN A 25 3.85 5.45 14.00
CA ASN A 25 3.86 5.27 12.55
C ASN A 25 2.76 4.30 12.13
N TRP A 26 2.18 4.53 10.96
CA TRP A 26 1.24 3.61 10.36
C TRP A 26 1.62 3.30 8.92
N ARG A 27 1.63 2.03 8.57
CA ARG A 27 1.95 1.57 7.23
C ARG A 27 0.68 1.33 6.44
N VAL A 28 0.55 1.98 5.28
CA VAL A 28 -0.64 1.95 4.42
C VAL A 28 -0.31 1.27 3.11
N ASN A 29 -1.05 0.23 2.76
CA ASN A 29 -0.95 -0.41 1.45
C ASN A 29 -1.73 0.41 0.41
N ILE A 30 -1.04 0.94 -0.61
CA ILE A 30 -1.70 1.72 -1.68
C ILE A 30 -2.59 0.84 -2.56
N GLY A 31 -2.39 -0.49 -2.51
CA GLY A 31 -3.17 -1.45 -3.30
C GLY A 31 -2.80 -1.47 -4.78
N ALA A 32 -3.08 -2.59 -5.42
CA ALA A 32 -2.69 -2.84 -6.81
C ALA A 32 -3.84 -3.40 -7.68
N GLY A 33 -5.07 -3.41 -7.17
CA GLY A 33 -6.24 -3.79 -7.94
C GLY A 33 -6.53 -5.29 -7.99
N SER A 34 -6.04 -6.07 -7.03
CA SER A 34 -6.44 -7.47 -6.91
C SER A 34 -7.93 -7.64 -6.63
N TYR A 35 -8.59 -6.60 -6.10
CA TYR A 35 -10.04 -6.59 -5.90
C TYR A 35 -10.79 -6.40 -7.22
N GLU A 36 -10.32 -5.53 -8.11
CA GLU A 36 -10.90 -5.31 -9.43
C GLU A 36 -10.59 -6.48 -10.37
N ASN A 37 -9.41 -7.06 -10.28
CA ASN A 37 -9.00 -8.22 -11.07
C ASN A 37 -9.45 -9.54 -10.44
N ARG A 38 -10.77 -9.74 -10.37
CA ARG A 38 -11.38 -10.93 -9.73
C ARG A 38 -11.15 -12.23 -10.46
N GLU A 39 -10.85 -12.17 -11.74
CA GLU A 39 -10.58 -13.34 -12.57
C GLU A 39 -9.20 -13.96 -12.30
N ALA A 40 -8.28 -13.19 -11.73
CA ALA A 40 -7.00 -13.69 -11.27
C ALA A 40 -7.20 -14.61 -10.05
N LYS A 41 -7.07 -15.92 -10.29
CA LYS A 41 -7.31 -16.97 -9.28
C LYS A 41 -6.17 -17.08 -8.25
N GLU A 42 -5.04 -16.44 -8.50
CA GLU A 42 -3.84 -16.52 -7.67
C GLU A 42 -4.02 -15.84 -6.30
N VAL A 43 -5.06 -15.04 -6.12
CA VAL A 43 -5.44 -14.48 -4.83
C VAL A 43 -6.73 -15.15 -4.36
N ASP A 44 -6.59 -16.31 -3.73
CA ASP A 44 -7.75 -17.16 -3.35
C ASP A 44 -8.62 -16.52 -2.26
N ASN A 45 -7.99 -15.79 -1.34
CA ASN A 45 -8.69 -15.22 -0.20
C ASN A 45 -9.10 -13.76 -0.46
N SER A 46 -10.39 -13.47 -0.37
CA SER A 46 -10.94 -12.13 -0.54
C SER A 46 -10.35 -11.09 0.43
N TRP A 47 -9.92 -11.51 1.62
CA TRP A 47 -9.27 -10.63 2.60
C TRP A 47 -7.88 -10.14 2.17
N ASN A 48 -7.25 -10.84 1.23
CA ASN A 48 -5.97 -10.45 0.66
C ASN A 48 -6.11 -9.53 -0.56
N ARG A 49 -7.33 -9.30 -1.03
CA ARG A 49 -7.59 -8.44 -2.17
C ARG A 49 -7.68 -6.98 -1.76
N THR A 50 -7.06 -6.12 -2.56
CA THR A 50 -7.05 -4.67 -2.35
C THR A 50 -7.51 -3.95 -3.59
N GLU A 51 -8.25 -2.86 -3.39
CA GLU A 51 -8.61 -1.92 -4.47
C GLU A 51 -7.37 -1.13 -4.92
N CYS A 52 -7.39 -0.59 -6.13
CA CYS A 52 -6.38 0.33 -6.65
C CYS A 52 -6.99 1.72 -6.87
N PHE A 53 -6.30 2.77 -6.46
CA PHE A 53 -6.73 4.15 -6.71
C PHE A 53 -6.72 4.53 -8.19
N LEU A 54 -5.89 3.85 -8.99
CA LEU A 54 -5.78 4.07 -10.44
C LEU A 54 -6.51 2.95 -11.18
N SER A 55 -7.31 3.32 -12.16
CA SER A 55 -7.95 2.39 -13.09
C SER A 55 -7.16 2.25 -14.40
N PRO A 56 -7.40 1.19 -15.20
CA PRO A 56 -6.68 0.96 -16.46
C PRO A 56 -6.85 2.09 -17.50
N ASP A 57 -7.93 2.85 -17.42
CA ASP A 57 -8.18 4.02 -18.28
C ASP A 57 -7.45 5.30 -17.83
N GLY A 58 -6.60 5.20 -16.79
CA GLY A 58 -5.80 6.30 -16.28
C GLY A 58 -6.51 7.23 -15.30
N LYS A 59 -7.75 6.93 -14.92
CA LYS A 59 -8.50 7.74 -13.95
C LYS A 59 -8.18 7.33 -12.52
N TYR A 60 -8.07 8.35 -11.65
CA TYR A 60 -7.89 8.16 -10.22
C TYR A 60 -9.23 8.23 -9.50
N ASP A 61 -9.46 7.27 -8.61
CA ASP A 61 -10.60 7.25 -7.70
C ASP A 61 -10.09 7.05 -6.27
N PHE A 62 -9.97 8.16 -5.54
CA PHE A 62 -9.54 8.17 -4.14
C PHE A 62 -10.68 7.94 -3.15
N THR A 63 -11.86 7.54 -3.57
CA THR A 63 -12.92 7.06 -2.68
C THR A 63 -12.71 5.61 -2.25
N LYS A 64 -11.88 4.88 -3.00
CA LYS A 64 -11.52 3.48 -2.74
C LYS A 64 -10.71 3.31 -1.46
N GLN A 65 -10.59 2.06 -1.00
CA GLN A 65 -9.86 1.70 0.23
C GLN A 65 -10.39 2.43 1.47
N ALA A 66 -11.69 2.63 1.55
CA ALA A 66 -12.36 3.41 2.59
C ALA A 66 -11.96 3.00 4.02
N GLY A 67 -11.74 1.71 4.28
CA GLY A 67 -11.32 1.19 5.57
C GLY A 67 -9.94 1.69 6.00
N GLN A 68 -8.94 1.67 5.09
CA GLN A 68 -7.61 2.20 5.37
C GLN A 68 -7.65 3.72 5.58
N GLN A 69 -8.40 4.44 4.74
CA GLN A 69 -8.56 5.89 4.87
C GLN A 69 -9.23 6.27 6.19
N TRP A 70 -10.22 5.48 6.62
CA TRP A 70 -10.84 5.68 7.93
C TRP A 70 -9.82 5.54 9.07
N PHE A 71 -8.96 4.50 9.03
CA PHE A 71 -7.90 4.31 10.03
C PHE A 71 -6.86 5.44 10.00
N MET A 72 -6.50 5.96 8.82
CA MET A 72 -5.60 7.11 8.71
C MET A 72 -6.21 8.35 9.39
N LYS A 73 -7.49 8.63 9.18
CA LYS A 73 -8.22 9.73 9.81
C LYS A 73 -8.27 9.53 11.33
N ALA A 74 -8.67 8.34 11.78
CA ALA A 74 -8.77 8.00 13.20
C ALA A 74 -7.41 8.10 13.92
N ALA A 75 -6.32 7.75 13.24
CA ALA A 75 -4.96 7.90 13.75
C ALA A 75 -4.58 9.38 13.92
N ARG A 76 -4.85 10.19 12.91
CA ARG A 76 -4.57 11.64 12.94
C ARG A 76 -5.36 12.35 14.04
N GLU A 77 -6.63 12.03 14.22
CA GLU A 77 -7.47 12.55 15.29
C GLU A 77 -6.94 12.23 16.69
N ARG A 78 -6.11 11.17 16.81
CA ARG A 78 -5.45 10.75 18.06
C ARG A 78 -3.99 11.20 18.16
N GLY A 79 -3.57 12.13 17.28
CA GLY A 79 -2.25 12.75 17.30
C GLY A 79 -1.16 11.95 16.57
N MET A 80 -1.49 10.83 15.91
CA MET A 80 -0.55 10.09 15.07
C MET A 80 -0.75 10.49 13.61
N ASN A 81 0.18 11.24 13.04
CA ASN A 81 0.14 11.69 11.64
C ASN A 81 1.49 11.44 10.95
N ASN A 82 1.91 10.18 10.94
CA ASN A 82 3.16 9.77 10.30
C ASN A 82 2.93 8.46 9.55
N PHE A 83 2.92 8.52 8.22
CA PHE A 83 2.53 7.42 7.35
C PHE A 83 3.66 6.99 6.43
N LEU A 84 3.81 5.67 6.30
CA LEU A 84 4.59 5.02 5.27
C LEU A 84 3.62 4.39 4.26
N PHE A 85 3.66 4.85 3.03
CA PHE A 85 2.92 4.23 1.93
C PHE A 85 3.77 3.13 1.30
N PHE A 86 3.16 1.99 1.01
CA PHE A 86 3.85 0.89 0.34
C PHE A 86 2.93 0.18 -0.64
N THR A 87 3.53 -0.57 -1.57
CA THR A 87 2.81 -1.49 -2.43
C THR A 87 3.31 -2.91 -2.24
N ASN A 88 2.42 -3.88 -2.33
CA ASN A 88 2.79 -5.29 -2.48
C ASN A 88 3.04 -5.66 -3.95
N SER A 89 2.51 -4.89 -4.87
CA SER A 89 2.63 -5.07 -6.32
C SER A 89 2.40 -3.74 -7.03
N ALA A 90 2.90 -3.59 -8.23
CA ALA A 90 2.38 -2.60 -9.16
C ALA A 90 0.90 -2.91 -9.51
N PRO A 91 0.11 -1.91 -9.94
CA PRO A 91 -1.23 -2.15 -10.45
C PRO A 91 -1.26 -3.29 -11.48
N TYR A 92 -2.21 -4.21 -11.36
CA TYR A 92 -2.25 -5.45 -12.14
C TYR A 92 -2.14 -5.24 -13.66
N PHE A 93 -2.71 -4.13 -14.15
CA PHE A 93 -2.66 -3.77 -15.59
C PHE A 93 -1.31 -3.19 -16.04
N MET A 94 -0.38 -2.94 -15.12
CA MET A 94 1.01 -2.55 -15.40
C MET A 94 1.96 -3.74 -15.26
N THR A 95 1.46 -4.92 -14.89
CA THR A 95 2.29 -6.10 -14.66
C THR A 95 2.36 -7.00 -15.91
N ARG A 96 3.44 -7.76 -16.02
CA ARG A 96 3.64 -8.73 -17.13
C ARG A 96 2.66 -9.90 -17.04
N SER A 97 2.31 -10.30 -15.82
CA SER A 97 1.36 -11.40 -15.59
C SER A 97 -0.10 -10.97 -15.69
N ALA A 98 -0.38 -9.67 -15.90
CA ALA A 98 -1.71 -9.09 -15.76
C ALA A 98 -2.38 -9.43 -14.40
N SER A 99 -1.57 -9.71 -13.38
CA SER A 99 -1.97 -10.07 -12.02
C SER A 99 -1.07 -9.37 -11.01
N THR A 100 -1.55 -9.25 -9.77
CA THR A 100 -0.74 -8.77 -8.63
C THR A 100 0.21 -9.84 -8.09
N VAL A 101 0.20 -11.03 -8.70
CA VAL A 101 1.09 -12.15 -8.40
C VAL A 101 2.01 -12.38 -9.57
N SER A 102 3.31 -12.57 -9.33
CA SER A 102 4.27 -12.87 -10.38
C SER A 102 4.10 -14.32 -10.88
N ALA A 103 4.22 -14.53 -12.18
CA ALA A 103 4.28 -15.86 -12.77
C ALA A 103 5.66 -16.51 -12.60
N ASP A 104 6.73 -15.70 -12.54
CA ASP A 104 8.13 -16.13 -12.52
C ASP A 104 8.80 -15.75 -11.18
N GLN A 105 9.69 -16.64 -10.70
CA GLN A 105 10.36 -16.48 -9.41
C GLN A 105 11.41 -15.36 -9.39
N ASP A 106 12.05 -15.09 -10.53
CA ASP A 106 13.25 -14.26 -10.60
C ASP A 106 13.06 -12.98 -11.43
N CYS A 107 11.84 -12.66 -11.82
CA CYS A 107 11.57 -11.55 -12.73
C CYS A 107 10.80 -10.42 -12.08
N ILE A 108 11.18 -9.18 -12.46
CA ILE A 108 10.35 -8.01 -12.26
C ILE A 108 9.00 -8.23 -12.95
N ASN A 109 7.91 -8.24 -12.20
CA ASN A 109 6.57 -8.39 -12.78
C ASN A 109 6.08 -7.09 -13.46
N LEU A 110 6.73 -5.95 -13.26
CA LEU A 110 6.41 -4.70 -13.93
C LEU A 110 6.81 -4.77 -15.42
N GLN A 111 5.94 -4.30 -16.32
CA GLN A 111 6.23 -4.16 -17.75
C GLN A 111 7.35 -3.12 -17.96
N ASN A 112 8.21 -3.35 -18.94
CA ASN A 112 9.41 -2.53 -19.16
C ASN A 112 9.11 -1.07 -19.51
N ASP A 113 7.95 -0.81 -20.10
CA ASP A 113 7.47 0.53 -20.48
C ASP A 113 6.63 1.21 -19.38
N LYS A 114 6.47 0.59 -18.20
CA LYS A 114 5.59 1.05 -17.11
C LYS A 114 6.31 1.59 -15.88
N PHE A 115 7.62 1.74 -15.91
CA PHE A 115 8.37 2.23 -14.74
C PHE A 115 7.96 3.66 -14.36
N ASP A 116 7.87 4.56 -15.34
CA ASP A 116 7.48 5.95 -15.11
C ASP A 116 6.02 6.08 -14.70
N ASP A 117 5.13 5.27 -15.30
CA ASP A 117 3.72 5.24 -14.94
C ASP A 117 3.52 4.76 -13.50
N PHE A 118 4.26 3.74 -13.10
CA PHE A 118 4.23 3.23 -11.73
C PHE A 118 4.80 4.24 -10.73
N ALA A 119 5.93 4.89 -11.04
CA ALA A 119 6.48 5.95 -10.21
C ALA A 119 5.48 7.11 -10.05
N ARG A 120 4.82 7.50 -11.14
CA ARG A 120 3.78 8.54 -11.14
C ARG A 120 2.58 8.13 -10.29
N PHE A 121 2.16 6.87 -10.34
CA PHE A 121 1.09 6.34 -9.49
C PHE A 121 1.42 6.49 -7.99
N LEU A 122 2.63 6.11 -7.59
CA LEU A 122 3.08 6.23 -6.20
C LEU A 122 3.10 7.70 -5.74
N VAL A 123 3.69 8.57 -6.55
CA VAL A 123 3.81 10.00 -6.24
C VAL A 123 2.43 10.67 -6.16
N LYS A 124 1.56 10.44 -7.14
CA LYS A 124 0.21 11.02 -7.14
C LYS A 124 -0.62 10.54 -5.96
N SER A 125 -0.50 9.26 -5.59
CA SER A 125 -1.17 8.74 -4.40
C SER A 125 -0.70 9.45 -3.14
N ALA A 126 0.60 9.61 -2.95
CA ALA A 126 1.15 10.32 -1.79
C ALA A 126 0.77 11.81 -1.79
N GLN A 127 0.83 12.48 -2.93
CA GLN A 127 0.46 13.90 -3.06
C GLN A 127 -0.99 14.14 -2.66
N HIS A 128 -1.92 13.33 -3.15
CA HIS A 128 -3.34 13.44 -2.81
C HIS A 128 -3.57 13.44 -1.30
N PHE A 129 -2.96 12.51 -0.56
CA PHE A 129 -3.13 12.44 0.90
C PHE A 129 -2.36 13.56 1.62
N ARG A 130 -1.21 14.00 1.11
CA ARG A 130 -0.50 15.15 1.66
C ARG A 130 -1.31 16.45 1.54
N GLU A 131 -2.00 16.65 0.42
CA GLU A 131 -2.91 17.78 0.20
C GLU A 131 -4.10 17.78 1.18
N GLN A 132 -4.48 16.60 1.70
CA GLN A 132 -5.49 16.44 2.74
C GLN A 132 -4.91 16.56 4.17
N GLY A 133 -3.64 16.93 4.32
CA GLY A 133 -2.99 17.13 5.62
C GLY A 133 -2.47 15.85 6.29
N PHE A 134 -2.33 14.74 5.56
CA PHE A 134 -1.64 13.55 6.06
C PHE A 134 -0.13 13.66 5.82
N HIS A 135 0.67 13.36 6.84
CA HIS A 135 2.13 13.33 6.70
C HIS A 135 2.58 11.99 6.13
N VAL A 136 2.55 11.87 4.81
CA VAL A 136 3.15 10.74 4.10
C VAL A 136 4.64 11.02 3.97
N ASN A 137 5.44 10.49 4.91
CA ASN A 137 6.86 10.78 5.02
C ASN A 137 7.72 9.78 4.24
N TYR A 138 7.20 8.58 4.00
CA TYR A 138 7.93 7.49 3.37
C TYR A 138 7.08 6.82 2.30
N ILE A 139 7.73 6.42 1.21
CA ILE A 139 7.16 5.55 0.18
C ILE A 139 8.09 4.36 0.01
N SER A 140 7.55 3.16 0.18
CA SER A 140 8.20 1.90 -0.18
C SER A 140 7.59 1.40 -1.49
N PRO A 141 8.30 1.50 -2.62
CA PRO A 141 7.76 1.13 -3.92
C PRO A 141 7.55 -0.37 -4.06
N ASN A 142 8.15 -1.14 -3.18
CA ASN A 142 7.99 -2.59 -3.16
C ASN A 142 8.18 -3.15 -1.77
N ASN A 143 7.40 -4.18 -1.44
CA ASN A 143 7.51 -4.88 -0.18
C ASN A 143 8.20 -6.23 -0.39
N GLU A 144 9.30 -6.45 0.34
CA GLU A 144 10.07 -7.71 0.33
C GLU A 144 10.45 -8.19 -1.09
N PRO A 145 11.25 -7.40 -1.84
CA PRO A 145 11.57 -7.71 -3.24
C PRO A 145 12.32 -9.02 -3.44
N ASN A 146 13.00 -9.54 -2.42
CA ASN A 146 13.78 -10.78 -2.47
C ASN A 146 12.96 -12.02 -2.09
N GLY A 147 11.65 -11.86 -1.81
CA GLY A 147 10.79 -12.99 -1.50
C GLY A 147 10.44 -13.82 -2.73
N GLN A 148 10.27 -15.12 -2.56
CA GLN A 148 9.76 -16.01 -3.61
C GLN A 148 8.24 -15.87 -3.72
N TRP A 149 7.77 -14.92 -4.56
CA TRP A 149 6.37 -14.52 -4.67
C TRP A 149 5.73 -14.98 -5.99
N HIS A 150 5.60 -16.28 -6.16
CA HIS A 150 5.03 -16.92 -7.36
C HIS A 150 3.70 -17.62 -7.06
N THR A 151 3.08 -18.18 -8.09
CA THR A 151 1.71 -18.65 -8.19
C THR A 151 1.16 -19.54 -7.06
N ASN A 152 1.98 -20.12 -6.21
CA ASN A 152 1.56 -20.92 -5.07
C ASN A 152 1.65 -20.20 -3.71
N SER A 153 2.15 -18.99 -3.68
CA SER A 153 2.13 -18.14 -2.51
C SER A 153 1.17 -16.98 -2.80
N SER A 154 0.15 -16.81 -2.02
CA SER A 154 -0.88 -15.76 -2.12
C SER A 154 -0.34 -14.32 -2.02
N LYS A 155 0.89 -14.03 -2.55
CA LYS A 155 1.62 -12.81 -2.21
C LYS A 155 2.53 -12.35 -3.34
N LYS A 156 2.36 -11.10 -3.80
CA LYS A 156 3.36 -10.11 -4.20
C LYS A 156 4.11 -10.30 -5.53
N ALA A 157 3.98 -9.31 -6.40
CA ALA A 157 4.94 -9.07 -7.47
C ALA A 157 6.21 -8.42 -6.87
N ALA A 158 7.33 -9.10 -6.94
CA ALA A 158 8.61 -8.55 -6.51
C ALA A 158 9.21 -7.64 -7.60
N LEU A 159 9.67 -6.46 -7.18
CA LEU A 159 10.54 -5.60 -7.99
C LEU A 159 11.98 -5.81 -7.48
N PRO A 160 12.94 -6.31 -8.27
CA PRO A 160 14.33 -6.20 -7.88
C PRO A 160 14.73 -4.72 -7.86
N LEU A 161 15.25 -4.28 -6.72
CA LEU A 161 15.74 -2.94 -6.52
C LEU A 161 17.02 -2.69 -7.36
N LYS A 162 16.84 -2.12 -8.55
CA LYS A 162 17.82 -1.22 -9.15
C LYS A 162 17.11 0.06 -9.59
N LEU A 163 16.46 0.73 -8.64
CA LEU A 163 16.09 2.13 -8.79
C LEU A 163 17.17 2.95 -8.10
N THR A 164 18.18 3.35 -8.84
CA THR A 164 19.03 4.48 -8.45
C THR A 164 18.14 5.72 -8.54
N PHE A 165 17.63 6.17 -7.40
CA PHE A 165 17.04 7.50 -7.30
C PHE A 165 18.18 8.50 -7.39
N THR A 166 18.35 9.16 -8.51
CA THR A 166 19.03 10.46 -8.55
C THR A 166 18.09 11.44 -7.88
N ALA A 167 18.49 11.97 -6.74
CA ALA A 167 17.76 13.05 -6.06
C ALA A 167 17.65 14.26 -6.99
N TRP A 168 16.42 14.81 -7.07
CA TRP A 168 16.12 16.11 -7.62
C TRP A 168 16.02 17.12 -6.48
#